data_e7cffc3ad4b7333ec7e2a1a2b71aba41
#
_entry.id   e7cffc3ad4b7333ec7e2a1a2b71aba41
#
_cell.length_a   1.000
_cell.length_b   1.000
_cell.length_c   1.000
_cell.angle_alpha   90.00
_cell.angle_beta   90.00
_cell.angle_gamma   90.00
#
_symmetry.space_group_name_H-M   'P 1'
#
loop_
_entity.id
_entity.type
_entity.pdbx_description
1 polymer ?
#
loop_
_entity_poly.entity_id
_entity_poly.type
_entity_poly.pdbx_seq_one_letter_code
_entity_poly.pdbx_strand_id
1 'polypeptide(L)'
;MKGIILHGGHGTRLRPLTHTGPKQLLPIANKPMSQFCLEAIFETGITEIAIIIGGVGSNKVREYYGDGNKFGVKITYIEQDEPRGIAHAIRLCKDFINNDKFLVFLGDNIIQKSITDFVKKFKNSDYDATVLLCEVDNPSRFGIADIENEKILKITEKPKNPTSNLAVTGIYLLTPLIFEIIDNLKPSWRNELEITDALDDLLRQNNNISFERITDYWKDTGTPEDIIHANGEIIKKMLENLENDHIIGKDTVIESNVKINGPVVIGDNCHISSGSSIGPNVSVGNNTTVAISNIENSIVMENCKINSSAEIKNSIIANNSDIKDDEGAKKIFLLGEGSKVSL
;
A
#
# COMPACT_ATOMS: atom_id res chain seq x y z
N MET A 1 -3.46 13.20 19.52
CA MET A 1 -3.94 12.56 18.27
C MET A 1 -3.09 11.34 17.99
N LYS A 2 -3.68 10.21 17.61
CA LYS A 2 -3.00 8.92 17.40
C LYS A 2 -3.17 8.43 15.97
N GLY A 3 -2.36 7.44 15.56
CA GLY A 3 -2.43 6.84 14.23
C GLY A 3 -2.89 5.39 14.29
N ILE A 4 -3.57 4.92 13.25
CA ILE A 4 -3.93 3.51 13.03
C ILE A 4 -3.51 3.13 11.62
N ILE A 5 -2.76 2.03 11.47
CA ILE A 5 -2.46 1.42 10.17
C ILE A 5 -3.16 0.06 10.10
N LEU A 6 -3.93 -0.17 9.04
CA LEU A 6 -4.65 -1.42 8.87
C LEU A 6 -3.88 -2.38 7.96
N HIS A 7 -3.44 -3.52 8.52
CA HIS A 7 -2.85 -4.65 7.79
C HIS A 7 -3.87 -5.80 7.63
N GLY A 8 -5.15 -5.47 7.52
CA GLY A 8 -6.21 -6.46 7.36
C GLY A 8 -6.33 -6.99 5.93
N GLY A 9 -7.05 -8.11 5.81
CA GLY A 9 -7.41 -8.74 4.54
C GLY A 9 -6.47 -9.85 4.08
N HIS A 10 -7.06 -10.85 3.41
CA HIS A 10 -6.32 -12.05 2.97
C HIS A 10 -5.45 -11.86 1.73
N GLY A 11 -5.56 -10.71 1.03
CA GLY A 11 -4.79 -10.43 -0.18
C GLY A 11 -4.97 -11.46 -1.31
N THR A 12 -6.12 -12.11 -1.41
CA THR A 12 -6.37 -13.25 -2.32
C THR A 12 -6.11 -12.93 -3.79
N ARG A 13 -6.36 -11.68 -4.21
CA ARG A 13 -6.10 -11.20 -5.58
C ARG A 13 -4.60 -11.13 -5.94
N LEU A 14 -3.75 -11.13 -4.92
CA LEU A 14 -2.28 -11.04 -5.06
C LEU A 14 -1.58 -12.39 -4.86
N ARG A 15 -2.33 -13.49 -4.76
CA ARG A 15 -1.73 -14.83 -4.72
C ARG A 15 -1.00 -15.12 -6.03
N PRO A 16 0.19 -15.77 -5.96
CA PRO A 16 0.76 -16.49 -4.81
C PRO A 16 1.60 -15.61 -3.86
N LEU A 17 1.84 -14.32 -4.15
CA LEU A 17 2.70 -13.42 -3.37
C LEU A 17 2.27 -13.31 -1.89
N THR A 18 0.98 -13.47 -1.62
CA THR A 18 0.39 -13.32 -0.29
C THR A 18 0.14 -14.64 0.45
N HIS A 19 0.63 -15.77 -0.06
CA HIS A 19 0.50 -17.07 0.64
C HIS A 19 1.28 -17.14 1.96
N THR A 20 2.37 -16.40 2.05
CA THR A 20 3.29 -16.46 3.20
C THR A 20 3.33 -15.19 4.04
N GLY A 21 2.58 -14.16 3.66
CA GLY A 21 2.60 -12.88 4.37
C GLY A 21 1.55 -11.90 3.90
N PRO A 22 1.31 -10.83 4.68
CA PRO A 22 0.33 -9.83 4.34
C PRO A 22 0.79 -8.99 3.15
N LYS A 23 -0.16 -8.58 2.30
CA LYS A 23 0.11 -7.77 1.10
C LYS A 23 0.82 -6.45 1.41
N GLN A 24 0.57 -5.89 2.58
CA GLN A 24 1.11 -4.61 3.03
C GLN A 24 2.64 -4.64 3.24
N LEU A 25 3.22 -5.83 3.32
CA LEU A 25 4.68 -6.01 3.34
C LEU A 25 5.29 -6.24 1.96
N LEU A 26 4.49 -6.33 0.89
CA LEU A 26 5.04 -6.38 -0.47
C LEU A 26 5.76 -5.07 -0.78
N PRO A 27 6.94 -5.14 -1.42
CA PRO A 27 7.75 -3.94 -1.65
C PRO A 27 7.25 -3.13 -2.85
N ILE A 28 7.38 -1.82 -2.72
CA ILE A 28 7.31 -0.81 -3.76
C ILE A 28 8.60 -0.01 -3.65
N ALA A 29 9.37 0.11 -4.72
CA ALA A 29 10.70 0.74 -4.73
C ALA A 29 11.58 0.24 -3.56
N ASN A 30 11.61 -1.08 -3.34
CA ASN A 30 12.35 -1.79 -2.27
C ASN A 30 11.91 -1.48 -0.84
N LYS A 31 10.75 -0.87 -0.63
CA LYS A 31 10.20 -0.53 0.69
C LYS A 31 8.80 -1.13 0.85
N PRO A 32 8.44 -1.79 1.98
CA PRO A 32 7.08 -2.27 2.21
C PRO A 32 6.03 -1.17 2.04
N MET A 33 4.91 -1.50 1.39
CA MET A 33 3.80 -0.53 1.15
C MET A 33 3.39 0.19 2.43
N SER A 34 3.19 -0.53 3.51
CA SER A 34 2.72 0.07 4.77
C SER A 34 3.75 0.95 5.48
N GLN A 35 5.02 0.87 5.08
CA GLN A 35 6.02 1.80 5.59
C GLN A 35 5.80 3.21 5.04
N PHE A 36 5.32 3.36 3.80
CA PHE A 36 4.91 4.68 3.28
C PHE A 36 3.79 5.28 4.13
N CYS A 37 2.82 4.45 4.55
CA CYS A 37 1.76 4.90 5.45
C CYS A 37 2.31 5.35 6.82
N LEU A 38 3.24 4.58 7.39
CA LEU A 38 3.86 4.90 8.68
C LEU A 38 4.66 6.21 8.59
N GLU A 39 5.46 6.38 7.54
CA GLU A 39 6.25 7.59 7.32
C GLU A 39 5.35 8.82 7.13
N ALA A 40 4.27 8.69 6.32
CA ALA A 40 3.30 9.76 6.13
C ALA A 40 2.60 10.16 7.45
N ILE A 41 2.28 9.19 8.32
CA ILE A 41 1.74 9.47 9.66
C ILE A 41 2.77 10.17 10.52
N PHE A 42 4.02 9.68 10.54
CA PHE A 42 5.11 10.25 11.33
C PHE A 42 5.40 11.72 10.95
N GLU A 43 5.39 12.05 9.65
CA GLU A 43 5.55 13.43 9.16
C GLU A 43 4.52 14.41 9.73
N THR A 44 3.33 13.94 10.11
CA THR A 44 2.30 14.79 10.73
C THR A 44 2.58 15.10 12.20
N GLY A 45 3.64 14.53 12.79
CA GLY A 45 3.97 14.62 14.21
C GLY A 45 3.23 13.61 15.09
N ILE A 46 2.52 12.64 14.51
CA ILE A 46 1.87 11.54 15.24
C ILE A 46 2.91 10.45 15.49
N THR A 47 3.16 10.14 16.77
CA THR A 47 4.19 9.17 17.19
C THR A 47 3.62 7.93 17.91
N GLU A 48 2.35 7.94 18.32
CA GLU A 48 1.67 6.77 18.85
C GLU A 48 0.80 6.13 17.78
N ILE A 49 1.15 4.91 17.35
CA ILE A 49 0.52 4.24 16.21
C ILE A 49 0.08 2.84 16.62
N ALA A 50 -1.19 2.49 16.35
CA ALA A 50 -1.64 1.12 16.38
C ALA A 50 -1.50 0.50 14.98
N ILE A 51 -0.97 -0.72 14.91
CA ILE A 51 -0.99 -1.53 13.69
C ILE A 51 -1.96 -2.69 13.92
N ILE A 52 -3.03 -2.70 13.13
CA ILE A 52 -3.98 -3.83 13.14
C ILE A 52 -3.39 -4.95 12.32
N ILE A 53 -3.23 -6.10 12.92
CA ILE A 53 -2.69 -7.30 12.29
C ILE A 53 -3.69 -8.45 12.38
N GLY A 54 -3.61 -9.38 11.45
CA GLY A 54 -4.44 -10.58 11.45
C GLY A 54 -4.13 -11.47 10.25
N GLY A 55 -4.49 -12.73 10.35
CA GLY A 55 -4.30 -13.70 9.27
C GLY A 55 -2.86 -14.18 9.09
N VAL A 56 -2.59 -14.71 7.90
CA VAL A 56 -1.31 -15.37 7.57
C VAL A 56 -0.15 -14.38 7.59
N GLY A 57 0.91 -14.73 8.34
CA GLY A 57 2.15 -13.97 8.37
C GLY A 57 2.09 -12.66 9.15
N SER A 58 1.11 -12.48 10.04
CA SER A 58 1.01 -11.31 10.92
C SER A 58 2.24 -11.13 11.83
N ASN A 59 2.94 -12.22 12.19
CA ASN A 59 4.21 -12.16 12.90
C ASN A 59 5.31 -11.43 12.11
N LYS A 60 5.34 -11.53 10.78
CA LYS A 60 6.30 -10.80 9.94
C LYS A 60 6.15 -9.28 10.05
N VAL A 61 4.92 -8.80 10.30
CA VAL A 61 4.68 -7.37 10.56
C VAL A 61 5.35 -6.95 11.87
N ARG A 62 5.20 -7.76 12.93
CA ARG A 62 5.88 -7.52 14.22
C ARG A 62 7.40 -7.58 14.09
N GLU A 63 7.92 -8.55 13.34
CA GLU A 63 9.36 -8.69 13.08
C GLU A 63 9.90 -7.47 12.31
N TYR A 64 9.17 -6.98 11.32
CA TYR A 64 9.62 -5.85 10.50
C TYR A 64 9.61 -4.53 11.26
N TYR A 65 8.50 -4.20 11.94
CA TYR A 65 8.34 -2.90 12.59
C TYR A 65 8.85 -2.87 14.03
N GLY A 66 8.93 -4.02 14.71
CA GLY A 66 9.33 -4.10 16.12
C GLY A 66 8.43 -3.26 17.02
N ASP A 67 9.03 -2.52 17.93
CA ASP A 67 8.35 -1.56 18.80
C ASP A 67 8.16 -0.16 18.15
N GLY A 68 8.68 0.03 16.94
CA GLY A 68 8.60 1.28 16.20
C GLY A 68 9.78 2.24 16.42
N ASN A 69 10.66 1.99 17.37
CA ASN A 69 11.77 2.90 17.73
C ASN A 69 12.66 3.26 16.53
N LYS A 70 12.94 2.30 15.64
CA LYS A 70 13.72 2.55 14.41
C LYS A 70 13.08 3.53 13.44
N PHE A 71 11.79 3.79 13.58
CA PHE A 71 11.01 4.72 12.76
C PHE A 71 10.61 6.00 13.52
N GLY A 72 11.08 6.17 14.77
CA GLY A 72 10.75 7.32 15.62
C GLY A 72 9.34 7.32 16.20
N VAL A 73 8.67 6.18 16.22
CA VAL A 73 7.29 6.02 16.71
C VAL A 73 7.20 4.92 17.77
N LYS A 74 6.10 4.91 18.52
CA LYS A 74 5.72 3.82 19.42
C LYS A 74 4.59 3.02 18.80
N ILE A 75 4.80 1.73 18.56
CA ILE A 75 3.82 0.85 17.93
C ILE A 75 3.11 -0.01 18.98
N THR A 76 1.79 -0.07 18.87
CA THR A 76 0.92 -1.02 19.58
C THR A 76 0.27 -1.92 18.56
N TYR A 77 0.41 -3.23 18.72
CA TYR A 77 -0.23 -4.22 17.84
C TYR A 77 -1.58 -4.64 18.39
N ILE A 78 -2.61 -4.58 17.54
CA ILE A 78 -3.96 -5.00 17.87
C ILE A 78 -4.36 -6.12 16.89
N GLU A 79 -4.80 -7.25 17.43
CA GLU A 79 -5.16 -8.40 16.60
C GLU A 79 -6.63 -8.33 16.16
N GLN A 80 -6.84 -8.51 14.86
CA GLN A 80 -8.15 -8.77 14.28
C GLN A 80 -8.26 -10.26 13.98
N ASP A 81 -9.13 -10.95 14.71
CA ASP A 81 -9.36 -12.38 14.61
C ASP A 81 -9.88 -12.80 13.22
N GLU A 82 -10.85 -12.02 12.71
CA GLU A 82 -11.49 -12.24 11.42
C GLU A 82 -11.63 -10.95 10.63
N PRO A 83 -11.51 -10.97 9.30
CA PRO A 83 -11.63 -9.79 8.44
C PRO A 83 -13.10 -9.37 8.25
N ARG A 84 -13.72 -8.84 9.29
CA ARG A 84 -15.13 -8.41 9.30
C ARG A 84 -15.34 -6.97 8.80
N GLY A 85 -14.40 -6.42 8.06
CA GLY A 85 -14.47 -5.07 7.49
C GLY A 85 -13.61 -4.02 8.20
N ILE A 86 -13.48 -2.87 7.56
CA ILE A 86 -12.63 -1.76 8.02
C ILE A 86 -13.17 -1.16 9.33
N ALA A 87 -14.48 -0.93 9.42
CA ALA A 87 -15.09 -0.39 10.62
C ALA A 87 -14.89 -1.33 11.83
N HIS A 88 -14.98 -2.66 11.62
CA HIS A 88 -14.66 -3.62 12.68
C HIS A 88 -13.20 -3.48 13.15
N ALA A 89 -12.25 -3.36 12.25
CA ALA A 89 -10.84 -3.16 12.61
C ALA A 89 -10.63 -1.87 13.41
N ILE A 90 -11.25 -0.77 13.00
CA ILE A 90 -11.22 0.51 13.72
C ILE A 90 -11.80 0.35 15.12
N ARG A 91 -12.94 -0.37 15.27
CA ARG A 91 -13.59 -0.60 16.57
C ARG A 91 -12.66 -1.25 17.60
N LEU A 92 -11.81 -2.18 17.17
CA LEU A 92 -10.84 -2.84 18.04
C LEU A 92 -9.79 -1.86 18.63
N CYS A 93 -9.65 -0.68 18.05
CA CYS A 93 -8.72 0.34 18.54
C CYS A 93 -9.33 1.27 19.61
N LYS A 94 -10.59 1.07 20.03
CA LYS A 94 -11.32 1.98 20.94
C LYS A 94 -10.52 2.30 22.21
N ASP A 95 -10.00 1.30 22.89
CA ASP A 95 -9.21 1.47 24.11
C ASP A 95 -7.86 2.15 23.85
N PHE A 96 -7.21 1.85 22.73
CA PHE A 96 -5.97 2.51 22.33
C PHE A 96 -6.22 4.00 22.05
N ILE A 97 -7.27 4.34 21.33
CA ILE A 97 -7.61 5.72 20.98
C ILE A 97 -8.06 6.50 22.21
N ASN A 98 -8.86 5.90 23.06
CA ASN A 98 -9.50 6.59 24.20
C ASN A 98 -10.30 7.81 23.71
N ASN A 99 -9.98 9.02 24.16
CA ASN A 99 -10.67 10.27 23.79
C ASN A 99 -9.92 11.10 22.74
N ASP A 100 -8.87 10.55 22.11
CA ASP A 100 -8.08 11.28 21.13
C ASP A 100 -8.75 11.34 19.76
N LYS A 101 -8.63 12.47 19.04
CA LYS A 101 -8.75 12.45 17.57
C LYS A 101 -7.69 11.52 16.99
N PHE A 102 -7.98 10.88 15.87
CA PHE A 102 -7.06 9.92 15.28
C PHE A 102 -7.10 9.90 13.75
N LEU A 103 -6.03 9.39 13.18
CA LEU A 103 -5.85 9.15 11.74
C LEU A 103 -5.87 7.64 11.50
N VAL A 104 -6.65 7.18 10.53
CA VAL A 104 -6.63 5.82 10.01
C VAL A 104 -6.02 5.84 8.62
N PHE A 105 -5.08 4.94 8.37
CA PHE A 105 -4.47 4.73 7.07
C PHE A 105 -4.51 3.26 6.70
N LEU A 106 -5.12 2.93 5.56
CA LEU A 106 -5.08 1.56 5.05
C LEU A 106 -3.66 1.25 4.54
N GLY A 107 -3.06 0.18 5.05
CA GLY A 107 -1.64 -0.15 4.83
C GLY A 107 -1.27 -0.57 3.41
N ASP A 108 -2.22 -0.58 2.49
CA ASP A 108 -2.06 -0.86 1.06
C ASP A 108 -2.33 0.37 0.17
N ASN A 109 -2.44 1.53 0.76
CA ASN A 109 -2.63 2.79 0.03
C ASN A 109 -1.31 3.55 -0.09
N ILE A 110 -1.02 4.02 -1.28
CA ILE A 110 0.15 4.86 -1.59
C ILE A 110 -0.32 6.26 -1.93
N ILE A 111 0.29 7.25 -1.30
CA ILE A 111 0.08 8.68 -1.58
C ILE A 111 1.42 9.39 -1.69
N GLN A 112 1.57 10.30 -2.64
CA GLN A 112 2.80 11.10 -2.80
C GLN A 112 2.73 12.45 -2.10
N LYS A 113 1.53 13.00 -1.91
CA LYS A 113 1.33 14.26 -1.21
C LYS A 113 1.44 14.07 0.30
N SER A 114 2.10 15.00 0.97
CA SER A 114 2.08 15.06 2.42
C SER A 114 0.66 15.33 2.92
N ILE A 115 0.24 14.55 3.92
CA ILE A 115 -1.06 14.69 4.59
C ILE A 115 -1.02 15.64 5.79
N THR A 116 0.14 16.25 6.05
CA THR A 116 0.39 17.07 7.24
C THR A 116 -0.60 18.23 7.37
N ASP A 117 -0.89 18.93 6.27
CA ASP A 117 -1.82 20.06 6.30
C ASP A 117 -3.26 19.62 6.58
N PHE A 118 -3.67 18.48 6.03
CA PHE A 118 -5.00 17.91 6.29
C PHE A 118 -5.17 17.52 7.76
N VAL A 119 -4.14 16.85 8.32
CA VAL A 119 -4.13 16.48 9.75
C VAL A 119 -4.14 17.71 10.63
N LYS A 120 -3.34 18.74 10.31
CA LYS A 120 -3.31 20.01 11.07
C LYS A 120 -4.65 20.73 11.03
N LYS A 121 -5.30 20.79 9.87
CA LYS A 121 -6.64 21.40 9.70
C LYS A 121 -7.67 20.65 10.52
N PHE A 122 -7.72 19.31 10.44
CA PHE A 122 -8.64 18.50 11.22
C PHE A 122 -8.41 18.61 12.73
N LYS A 123 -7.14 18.61 13.18
CA LYS A 123 -6.80 18.75 14.60
C LYS A 123 -7.37 20.03 15.22
N ASN A 124 -7.38 21.12 14.45
CA ASN A 124 -7.82 22.45 14.89
C ASN A 124 -9.28 22.77 14.54
N SER A 125 -10.03 21.83 14.00
CA SER A 125 -11.44 22.01 13.62
C SER A 125 -12.39 21.35 14.60
N ASP A 126 -13.69 21.67 14.45
CA ASP A 126 -14.80 21.00 15.16
C ASP A 126 -15.45 19.89 14.27
N TYR A 127 -14.74 19.39 13.25
CA TYR A 127 -15.22 18.29 12.46
C TYR A 127 -15.17 16.97 13.24
N ASP A 128 -16.22 16.15 13.05
CA ASP A 128 -16.30 14.80 13.59
C ASP A 128 -15.54 13.80 12.75
N ALA A 129 -15.49 14.06 11.43
CA ALA A 129 -14.67 13.31 10.48
C ALA A 129 -14.18 14.21 9.35
N THR A 130 -13.03 13.85 8.76
CA THR A 130 -12.56 14.36 7.47
C THR A 130 -12.13 13.16 6.61
N VAL A 131 -12.66 13.08 5.40
CA VAL A 131 -12.29 12.05 4.43
C VAL A 131 -11.45 12.65 3.33
N LEU A 132 -10.47 11.89 2.85
CA LEU A 132 -9.69 12.28 1.69
C LEU A 132 -10.31 11.65 0.44
N LEU A 133 -10.55 12.46 -0.57
CA LEU A 133 -11.20 12.06 -1.82
C LEU A 133 -10.22 12.18 -2.99
N CYS A 134 -10.30 11.22 -3.91
CA CYS A 134 -9.53 11.23 -5.15
C CYS A 134 -10.43 10.89 -6.34
N GLU A 135 -10.23 11.53 -7.47
CA GLU A 135 -10.91 11.16 -8.71
C GLU A 135 -10.36 9.84 -9.26
N VAL A 136 -11.26 8.95 -9.68
CA VAL A 136 -10.90 7.61 -10.18
C VAL A 136 -11.65 7.29 -11.47
N ASP A 137 -11.01 6.50 -12.36
CA ASP A 137 -11.60 6.07 -13.64
C ASP A 137 -12.66 4.98 -13.45
N ASN A 138 -12.56 4.17 -12.40
CA ASN A 138 -13.46 3.06 -12.12
C ASN A 138 -14.10 3.18 -10.73
N PRO A 139 -15.08 4.08 -10.56
CA PRO A 139 -15.66 4.38 -9.25
C PRO A 139 -16.39 3.20 -8.61
N SER A 140 -16.91 2.25 -9.39
CA SER A 140 -17.61 1.06 -8.84
C SER A 140 -16.73 0.15 -7.98
N ARG A 141 -15.41 0.38 -7.95
CA ARG A 141 -14.46 -0.38 -7.10
C ARG A 141 -14.31 0.18 -5.69
N PHE A 142 -14.80 1.38 -5.43
CA PHE A 142 -14.51 2.17 -4.22
C PHE A 142 -15.79 2.65 -3.52
N GLY A 143 -15.64 3.09 -2.29
CA GLY A 143 -16.63 3.95 -1.67
C GLY A 143 -16.67 5.30 -2.39
N ILE A 144 -17.85 5.77 -2.76
CA ILE A 144 -18.03 6.98 -3.56
C ILE A 144 -18.75 8.05 -2.75
N ALA A 145 -18.21 9.26 -2.79
CA ALA A 145 -18.82 10.43 -2.17
C ALA A 145 -19.56 11.28 -3.21
N ASP A 146 -20.82 11.59 -2.92
CA ASP A 146 -21.61 12.56 -3.66
C ASP A 146 -21.49 13.92 -2.99
N ILE A 147 -21.07 14.94 -3.74
CA ILE A 147 -20.81 16.29 -3.23
C ILE A 147 -21.72 17.30 -3.92
N GLU A 148 -22.29 18.18 -3.14
CA GLU A 148 -23.01 19.35 -3.62
C GLU A 148 -22.68 20.56 -2.75
N ASN A 149 -22.42 21.72 -3.36
CA ASN A 149 -22.10 22.97 -2.65
C ASN A 149 -20.97 22.81 -1.60
N GLU A 150 -19.90 22.11 -1.96
CA GLU A 150 -18.76 21.81 -1.07
C GLU A 150 -19.14 21.04 0.22
N LYS A 151 -20.20 20.24 0.15
CA LYS A 151 -20.62 19.36 1.24
C LYS A 151 -20.85 17.94 0.72
N ILE A 152 -20.44 16.96 1.53
CA ILE A 152 -20.77 15.56 1.26
C ILE A 152 -22.27 15.37 1.56
N LEU A 153 -23.00 14.88 0.57
CA LEU A 153 -24.42 14.53 0.72
C LEU A 153 -24.60 13.07 1.10
N LYS A 154 -23.76 12.22 0.57
CA LYS A 154 -23.88 10.77 0.74
C LYS A 154 -22.54 10.09 0.48
N ILE A 155 -22.31 8.95 1.15
CA ILE A 155 -21.20 8.04 0.84
C ILE A 155 -21.78 6.65 0.61
N THR A 156 -21.41 6.00 -0.51
CA THR A 156 -21.95 4.69 -0.90
C THR A 156 -20.82 3.72 -1.20
N GLU A 157 -20.81 2.55 -0.54
CA GLU A 157 -19.81 1.51 -0.79
C GLU A 157 -20.06 0.82 -2.13
N LYS A 158 -19.07 0.85 -3.02
CA LYS A 158 -19.02 0.16 -4.32
C LYS A 158 -20.35 0.18 -5.08
N PRO A 159 -20.86 1.37 -5.41
CA PRO A 159 -22.15 1.48 -6.08
C PRO A 159 -22.11 0.82 -7.47
N LYS A 160 -23.17 0.11 -7.83
CA LYS A 160 -23.33 -0.45 -9.19
C LYS A 160 -23.44 0.63 -10.25
N ASN A 161 -24.13 1.71 -9.91
CA ASN A 161 -24.33 2.89 -10.76
C ASN A 161 -23.81 4.12 -9.99
N PRO A 162 -22.51 4.42 -10.07
CA PRO A 162 -21.93 5.57 -9.37
C PRO A 162 -22.46 6.89 -9.95
N THR A 163 -22.75 7.83 -9.08
CA THR A 163 -23.21 9.19 -9.42
C THR A 163 -22.07 10.20 -9.46
N SER A 164 -20.91 9.80 -8.96
CA SER A 164 -19.67 10.59 -8.88
C SER A 164 -18.48 9.71 -9.19
N ASN A 165 -17.32 10.32 -9.51
CA ASN A 165 -16.03 9.66 -9.64
C ASN A 165 -15.11 9.93 -8.44
N LEU A 166 -15.61 10.56 -7.36
CA LEU A 166 -14.86 10.90 -6.17
C LEU A 166 -14.82 9.70 -5.21
N ALA A 167 -13.75 8.95 -5.28
CA ALA A 167 -13.50 7.82 -4.37
C ALA A 167 -13.05 8.30 -2.99
N VAL A 168 -13.63 7.70 -1.96
CA VAL A 168 -13.12 7.79 -0.60
C VAL A 168 -11.84 6.96 -0.52
N THR A 169 -10.73 7.63 -0.27
CA THR A 169 -9.43 6.96 -0.15
C THR A 169 -9.35 6.18 1.17
N GLY A 170 -8.31 5.38 1.32
CA GLY A 170 -8.05 4.66 2.57
C GLY A 170 -7.44 5.51 3.69
N ILE A 171 -7.74 6.82 3.73
CA ILE A 171 -7.20 7.76 4.72
C ILE A 171 -8.36 8.52 5.36
N TYR A 172 -8.52 8.35 6.67
CA TYR A 172 -9.63 8.92 7.43
C TYR A 172 -9.12 9.65 8.67
N LEU A 173 -9.62 10.84 8.91
CA LEU A 173 -9.40 11.61 10.14
C LEU A 173 -10.70 11.59 10.94
N LEU A 174 -10.67 11.07 12.15
CA LEU A 174 -11.86 10.72 12.91
C LEU A 174 -11.78 11.20 14.35
N THR A 175 -12.96 11.48 14.94
CA THR A 175 -13.12 11.60 16.38
C THR A 175 -13.63 10.30 17.00
N PRO A 176 -13.54 10.13 18.34
CA PRO A 176 -14.08 8.95 19.03
C PRO A 176 -15.58 8.70 18.83
N LEU A 177 -16.35 9.69 18.36
CA LEU A 177 -17.76 9.56 18.03
C LEU A 177 -18.02 8.41 17.04
N ILE A 178 -17.06 8.13 16.15
CA ILE A 178 -17.18 7.04 15.19
C ILE A 178 -17.41 5.68 15.85
N PHE A 179 -16.91 5.45 17.06
CA PHE A 179 -17.09 4.18 17.77
C PHE A 179 -18.54 3.93 18.14
N GLU A 180 -19.29 4.97 18.52
CA GLU A 180 -20.74 4.86 18.81
C GLU A 180 -21.53 4.50 17.58
N ILE A 181 -21.16 5.06 16.42
CA ILE A 181 -21.74 4.72 15.12
C ILE A 181 -21.45 3.27 14.76
N ILE A 182 -20.18 2.86 14.84
CA ILE A 182 -19.76 1.50 14.47
C ILE A 182 -20.43 0.44 15.38
N ASP A 183 -20.63 0.73 16.66
CA ASP A 183 -21.28 -0.20 17.59
C ASP A 183 -22.75 -0.51 17.18
N ASN A 184 -23.38 0.37 16.41
CA ASN A 184 -24.75 0.21 15.91
C ASN A 184 -24.84 -0.24 14.43
N LEU A 185 -23.70 -0.38 13.72
CA LEU A 185 -23.70 -0.79 12.33
C LEU A 185 -24.17 -2.25 12.16
N LYS A 186 -24.86 -2.48 11.04
CA LYS A 186 -25.17 -3.83 10.55
C LYS A 186 -24.20 -4.20 9.44
N PRO A 187 -23.84 -5.49 9.32
CA PRO A 187 -23.04 -5.95 8.20
C PRO A 187 -23.69 -5.62 6.86
N SER A 188 -22.86 -5.20 5.90
CA SER A 188 -23.27 -4.94 4.53
C SER A 188 -23.65 -6.25 3.79
N TRP A 189 -24.07 -6.12 2.53
CA TRP A 189 -24.30 -7.27 1.64
C TRP A 189 -23.02 -8.14 1.42
N ARG A 190 -21.84 -7.61 1.78
CA ARG A 190 -20.56 -8.32 1.76
C ARG A 190 -20.28 -9.06 3.07
N ASN A 191 -21.18 -8.98 4.04
CA ASN A 191 -20.98 -9.44 5.41
C ASN A 191 -19.82 -8.73 6.13
N GLU A 192 -19.57 -7.48 5.79
CA GLU A 192 -18.52 -6.63 6.37
C GLU A 192 -19.14 -5.39 7.04
N LEU A 193 -18.51 -4.89 8.10
CA LEU A 193 -18.80 -3.59 8.67
C LEU A 193 -17.99 -2.54 7.88
N GLU A 194 -18.67 -1.84 6.99
CA GLU A 194 -18.04 -0.89 6.08
C GLU A 194 -17.81 0.45 6.78
N ILE A 195 -16.63 1.03 6.57
CA ILE A 195 -16.36 2.39 7.08
C ILE A 195 -17.19 3.44 6.34
N THR A 196 -17.51 3.21 5.10
CA THR A 196 -18.38 4.07 4.27
C THR A 196 -19.79 4.14 4.82
N ASP A 197 -20.34 3.02 5.34
CA ASP A 197 -21.65 3.01 5.99
C ASP A 197 -21.60 3.79 7.31
N ALA A 198 -20.50 3.66 8.08
CA ALA A 198 -20.33 4.44 9.30
C ALA A 198 -20.26 5.95 9.02
N LEU A 199 -19.55 6.35 7.98
CA LEU A 199 -19.47 7.75 7.56
C LEU A 199 -20.82 8.28 7.05
N ASP A 200 -21.57 7.48 6.27
CA ASP A 200 -22.91 7.85 5.82
C ASP A 200 -23.91 7.98 7.00
N ASP A 201 -23.80 7.11 8.00
CA ASP A 201 -24.61 7.22 9.22
C ASP A 201 -24.25 8.45 10.06
N LEU A 202 -22.96 8.84 10.14
CA LEU A 202 -22.57 10.13 10.74
C LEU A 202 -23.25 11.30 10.02
N LEU A 203 -23.25 11.31 8.67
CA LEU A 203 -23.93 12.35 7.88
C LEU A 203 -25.43 12.41 8.18
N ARG A 204 -26.12 11.26 8.20
CA ARG A 204 -27.57 11.17 8.48
C ARG A 204 -27.94 11.67 9.86
N GLN A 205 -27.03 11.57 10.83
CA GLN A 205 -27.20 12.10 12.18
C GLN A 205 -26.83 13.58 12.30
N ASN A 206 -26.61 14.29 11.17
CA ASN A 206 -26.22 15.69 11.08
C ASN A 206 -24.89 16.02 11.77
N ASN A 207 -23.97 15.06 11.87
CA ASN A 207 -22.63 15.31 12.32
C ASN A 207 -21.78 16.03 11.26
N ASN A 208 -20.75 16.71 11.70
CA ASN A 208 -19.98 17.63 10.87
C ASN A 208 -18.83 16.89 10.17
N ILE A 209 -19.04 16.48 8.90
CA ILE A 209 -18.02 15.81 8.08
C ILE A 209 -17.50 16.76 7.00
N SER A 210 -16.17 16.89 6.95
CA SER A 210 -15.47 17.59 5.88
C SER A 210 -14.78 16.63 4.93
N PHE A 211 -14.30 17.16 3.82
CA PHE A 211 -13.44 16.42 2.92
C PHE A 211 -12.25 17.27 2.43
N GLU A 212 -11.20 16.59 2.00
CA GLU A 212 -10.06 17.19 1.31
C GLU A 212 -9.83 16.42 0.00
N ARG A 213 -9.40 17.13 -1.05
CA ARG A 213 -9.14 16.49 -2.35
C ARG A 213 -7.66 16.18 -2.50
N ILE A 214 -7.35 14.95 -2.86
CA ILE A 214 -6.02 14.54 -3.31
C ILE A 214 -5.98 14.80 -4.82
N THR A 215 -5.10 15.69 -5.23
CA THR A 215 -4.89 16.07 -6.63
C THR A 215 -3.64 15.45 -7.24
N ASP A 216 -2.78 14.89 -6.39
CA ASP A 216 -1.57 14.19 -6.77
C ASP A 216 -1.81 12.67 -6.82
N TYR A 217 -0.71 11.92 -6.93
CA TYR A 217 -0.80 10.47 -7.00
C TYR A 217 -1.38 9.84 -5.73
N TRP A 218 -2.44 9.08 -5.90
CA TRP A 218 -2.98 8.14 -4.92
C TRP A 218 -3.30 6.81 -5.59
N LYS A 219 -3.04 5.70 -4.91
CA LYS A 219 -3.32 4.36 -5.42
C LYS A 219 -3.64 3.37 -4.30
N ASP A 220 -4.77 2.65 -4.47
CA ASP A 220 -5.04 1.38 -3.79
C ASP A 220 -4.32 0.26 -4.54
N THR A 221 -3.38 -0.42 -3.88
CA THR A 221 -2.56 -1.47 -4.48
C THR A 221 -3.23 -2.84 -4.36
N GLY A 222 -4.41 -2.96 -4.93
CA GLY A 222 -5.26 -4.14 -4.83
C GLY A 222 -4.97 -5.27 -5.81
N THR A 223 -4.20 -5.02 -6.88
CA THR A 223 -3.83 -6.00 -7.92
C THR A 223 -2.33 -5.93 -8.22
N PRO A 224 -1.74 -6.96 -8.88
CA PRO A 224 -0.34 -6.91 -9.31
C PRO A 224 -0.03 -5.71 -10.20
N GLU A 225 -0.94 -5.36 -11.11
CA GLU A 225 -0.80 -4.23 -12.02
C GLU A 225 -0.78 -2.90 -11.23
N ASP A 226 -1.62 -2.77 -10.19
CA ASP A 226 -1.64 -1.60 -9.31
C ASP A 226 -0.30 -1.46 -8.55
N ILE A 227 0.30 -2.58 -8.11
CA ILE A 227 1.60 -2.59 -7.41
C ILE A 227 2.73 -2.18 -8.36
N ILE A 228 2.78 -2.74 -9.57
CA ILE A 228 3.80 -2.41 -10.58
C ILE A 228 3.69 -0.94 -10.98
N HIS A 229 2.46 -0.43 -11.18
CA HIS A 229 2.24 0.98 -11.48
C HIS A 229 2.74 1.87 -10.33
N ALA A 230 2.38 1.54 -9.09
CA ALA A 230 2.82 2.29 -7.92
C ALA A 230 4.35 2.26 -7.77
N ASN A 231 5.00 1.13 -8.09
CA ASN A 231 6.45 1.01 -8.08
C ASN A 231 7.10 2.04 -9.03
N GLY A 232 6.64 2.12 -10.27
CA GLY A 232 7.16 3.09 -11.24
C GLY A 232 6.98 4.54 -10.79
N GLU A 233 5.79 4.90 -10.29
CA GLU A 233 5.50 6.26 -9.84
C GLU A 233 6.29 6.66 -8.59
N ILE A 234 6.50 5.74 -7.65
CA ILE A 234 7.33 6.00 -6.47
C ILE A 234 8.80 6.15 -6.85
N ILE A 235 9.33 5.29 -7.74
CA ILE A 235 10.72 5.44 -8.21
C ILE A 235 10.92 6.78 -8.90
N LYS A 236 10.01 7.19 -9.78
CA LYS A 236 10.06 8.53 -10.42
C LYS A 236 10.12 9.64 -9.37
N LYS A 237 9.26 9.56 -8.35
CA LYS A 237 9.24 10.55 -7.26
C LYS A 237 10.55 10.58 -6.47
N MET A 238 11.14 9.42 -6.19
CA MET A 238 12.44 9.33 -5.50
C MET A 238 13.57 9.97 -6.30
N LEU A 239 13.49 9.94 -7.63
CA LEU A 239 14.51 10.46 -8.54
C LEU A 239 14.29 11.93 -8.96
N GLU A 240 13.13 12.50 -8.66
CA GLU A 240 12.70 13.83 -9.17
C GLU A 240 13.74 14.96 -8.93
N ASN A 241 14.50 14.88 -7.83
CA ASN A 241 15.50 15.89 -7.48
C ASN A 241 16.95 15.38 -7.57
N LEU A 242 17.16 14.22 -8.23
CA LEU A 242 18.49 13.65 -8.43
C LEU A 242 18.96 13.90 -9.86
N GLU A 243 20.28 14.03 -10.04
CA GLU A 243 20.88 14.17 -11.37
C GLU A 243 20.83 12.86 -12.18
N ASN A 244 20.83 11.72 -11.47
CA ASN A 244 20.76 10.38 -12.07
C ASN A 244 19.33 9.91 -12.19
N ASP A 245 19.05 9.12 -13.21
CA ASP A 245 17.78 8.47 -13.46
C ASP A 245 17.65 7.10 -12.74
N HIS A 246 18.61 6.79 -11.84
CA HIS A 246 18.64 5.56 -11.05
C HIS A 246 19.29 5.74 -9.69
N ILE A 247 18.95 4.85 -8.75
CA ILE A 247 19.56 4.71 -7.42
C ILE A 247 20.18 3.33 -7.33
N ILE A 248 21.46 3.26 -6.89
CA ILE A 248 22.18 2.01 -6.67
C ILE A 248 22.59 1.94 -5.21
N GLY A 249 22.25 0.81 -4.57
CA GLY A 249 22.58 0.53 -3.17
C GLY A 249 24.05 0.27 -2.92
N LYS A 250 24.39 0.15 -1.64
CA LYS A 250 25.77 -0.09 -1.18
C LYS A 250 26.25 -1.48 -1.59
N ASP A 251 27.55 -1.59 -1.84
CA ASP A 251 28.22 -2.86 -2.16
C ASP A 251 27.63 -3.59 -3.37
N THR A 252 26.88 -2.87 -4.22
CA THR A 252 26.31 -3.39 -5.46
C THR A 252 27.31 -3.24 -6.61
N VAL A 253 27.53 -4.33 -7.32
CA VAL A 253 28.43 -4.41 -8.47
C VAL A 253 27.63 -4.37 -9.77
N ILE A 254 27.93 -3.39 -10.60
CA ILE A 254 27.41 -3.27 -11.98
C ILE A 254 28.58 -3.53 -12.92
N GLU A 255 28.52 -4.63 -13.68
CA GLU A 255 29.58 -4.96 -14.64
C GLU A 255 29.57 -4.05 -15.87
N SER A 256 30.66 -4.07 -16.63
CA SER A 256 30.74 -3.35 -17.91
C SER A 256 29.67 -3.85 -18.88
N ASN A 257 29.19 -2.96 -19.78
CA ASN A 257 28.13 -3.24 -20.76
C ASN A 257 26.74 -3.58 -20.18
N VAL A 258 26.48 -3.31 -18.90
CA VAL A 258 25.12 -3.25 -18.35
C VAL A 258 24.45 -1.96 -18.81
N LYS A 259 23.21 -2.04 -19.26
CA LYS A 259 22.39 -0.88 -19.59
C LYS A 259 21.37 -0.64 -18.45
N ILE A 260 21.42 0.55 -17.88
CA ILE A 260 20.39 1.01 -16.92
C ILE A 260 19.59 2.10 -17.62
N ASN A 261 18.29 1.87 -17.78
CA ASN A 261 17.37 2.80 -18.41
C ASN A 261 16.39 3.28 -17.32
N GLY A 262 16.63 4.44 -16.73
CA GLY A 262 15.79 4.92 -15.62
C GLY A 262 14.32 5.14 -15.99
N PRO A 263 13.43 5.25 -14.99
CA PRO A 263 13.71 5.23 -13.55
C PRO A 263 13.94 3.81 -12.98
N VAL A 264 15.02 3.63 -12.19
CA VAL A 264 15.44 2.34 -11.63
C VAL A 264 15.93 2.49 -10.19
N VAL A 265 15.62 1.53 -9.33
CA VAL A 265 16.21 1.39 -7.99
C VAL A 265 16.78 -0.02 -7.83
N ILE A 266 18.07 -0.11 -7.53
CA ILE A 266 18.76 -1.37 -7.20
C ILE A 266 19.19 -1.30 -5.75
N GLY A 267 18.90 -2.35 -4.98
CA GLY A 267 19.21 -2.48 -3.57
C GLY A 267 20.70 -2.72 -3.28
N ASP A 268 20.99 -3.02 -2.02
CA ASP A 268 22.32 -3.29 -1.53
C ASP A 268 22.81 -4.71 -1.88
N ASN A 269 24.12 -4.89 -1.99
CA ASN A 269 24.79 -6.19 -2.24
C ASN A 269 24.26 -6.92 -3.49
N CYS A 270 23.87 -6.20 -4.52
CA CYS A 270 23.42 -6.79 -5.78
C CYS A 270 24.60 -7.01 -6.74
N HIS A 271 24.42 -7.93 -7.69
CA HIS A 271 25.37 -8.14 -8.77
C HIS A 271 24.60 -8.16 -10.11
N ILE A 272 24.85 -7.17 -10.95
CA ILE A 272 24.28 -7.08 -12.28
C ILE A 272 25.36 -7.36 -13.31
N SER A 273 25.26 -8.50 -14.00
CA SER A 273 26.28 -8.97 -14.91
C SER A 273 26.18 -8.34 -16.30
N SER A 274 27.31 -8.34 -16.99
CA SER A 274 27.45 -7.84 -18.35
C SER A 274 26.40 -8.41 -19.30
N GLY A 275 25.89 -7.58 -20.20
CA GLY A 275 24.84 -7.96 -21.16
C GLY A 275 23.41 -7.81 -20.63
N SER A 276 23.23 -7.45 -19.35
CA SER A 276 21.90 -7.18 -18.80
C SER A 276 21.41 -5.77 -19.14
N SER A 277 20.08 -5.63 -19.24
CA SER A 277 19.39 -4.35 -19.40
C SER A 277 18.30 -4.22 -18.34
N ILE A 278 18.36 -3.17 -17.51
CA ILE A 278 17.45 -2.94 -16.38
C ILE A 278 16.72 -1.62 -16.58
N GLY A 279 15.39 -1.68 -16.54
CA GLY A 279 14.51 -0.50 -16.65
C GLY A 279 13.85 -0.34 -18.02
N PRO A 280 12.90 0.63 -18.12
CA PRO A 280 12.49 1.54 -17.06
C PRO A 280 11.54 0.94 -16.01
N ASN A 281 11.27 1.69 -14.93
CA ASN A 281 10.32 1.37 -13.86
C ASN A 281 10.64 0.04 -13.15
N VAL A 282 11.90 -0.22 -12.86
CA VAL A 282 12.34 -1.46 -12.22
C VAL A 282 12.87 -1.20 -10.80
N SER A 283 12.44 -2.01 -9.85
CA SER A 283 13.12 -2.15 -8.56
C SER A 283 13.73 -3.54 -8.42
N VAL A 284 14.97 -3.60 -7.95
CA VAL A 284 15.71 -4.82 -7.63
C VAL A 284 16.06 -4.81 -6.15
N GLY A 285 15.56 -5.79 -5.41
CA GLY A 285 15.77 -5.93 -3.96
C GLY A 285 17.18 -6.38 -3.62
N ASN A 286 17.52 -6.23 -2.34
CA ASN A 286 18.85 -6.52 -1.82
C ASN A 286 19.32 -7.96 -2.09
N ASN A 287 20.62 -8.17 -2.15
CA ASN A 287 21.29 -9.48 -2.31
C ASN A 287 20.84 -10.23 -3.57
N THR A 288 20.47 -9.54 -4.63
CA THR A 288 19.94 -10.12 -5.87
C THR A 288 21.01 -10.12 -6.95
N THR A 289 21.11 -11.24 -7.68
CA THR A 289 21.96 -11.37 -8.86
C THR A 289 21.12 -11.40 -10.13
N VAL A 290 21.49 -10.58 -11.12
CA VAL A 290 20.86 -10.55 -12.44
C VAL A 290 21.94 -10.75 -13.50
N ALA A 291 21.80 -11.78 -14.33
CA ALA A 291 22.72 -12.09 -15.40
C ALA A 291 21.99 -12.30 -16.74
N ILE A 292 22.50 -11.65 -17.77
CA ILE A 292 22.07 -11.79 -19.19
C ILE A 292 20.55 -11.55 -19.38
N SER A 293 19.92 -10.69 -18.55
CA SER A 293 18.47 -10.52 -18.54
C SER A 293 18.05 -9.12 -18.95
N ASN A 294 16.91 -9.02 -19.62
CA ASN A 294 16.23 -7.76 -19.90
C ASN A 294 15.01 -7.64 -18.97
N ILE A 295 15.00 -6.66 -18.09
CA ILE A 295 13.94 -6.46 -17.09
C ILE A 295 13.35 -5.06 -17.27
N GLU A 296 12.03 -4.97 -17.45
CA GLU A 296 11.30 -3.73 -17.66
C GLU A 296 9.98 -3.73 -16.87
N ASN A 297 9.59 -2.57 -16.32
CA ASN A 297 8.32 -2.36 -15.62
C ASN A 297 8.01 -3.49 -14.62
N SER A 298 8.98 -3.84 -13.75
CA SER A 298 8.94 -5.05 -12.92
C SER A 298 9.53 -4.82 -11.54
N ILE A 299 9.13 -5.67 -10.61
CA ILE A 299 9.66 -5.72 -9.25
C ILE A 299 10.36 -7.06 -9.06
N VAL A 300 11.65 -7.03 -8.79
CA VAL A 300 12.44 -8.18 -8.34
C VAL A 300 12.69 -7.98 -6.85
N MET A 301 12.17 -8.87 -6.02
CA MET A 301 12.33 -8.79 -4.57
C MET A 301 13.72 -9.27 -4.15
N GLU A 302 13.96 -9.42 -2.85
CA GLU A 302 15.26 -9.73 -2.28
C GLU A 302 15.72 -11.18 -2.51
N ASN A 303 17.03 -11.39 -2.49
CA ASN A 303 17.70 -12.70 -2.54
C ASN A 303 17.36 -13.51 -3.79
N CYS A 304 17.08 -12.86 -4.90
CA CYS A 304 16.76 -13.53 -6.16
C CYS A 304 18.03 -13.83 -6.98
N LYS A 305 17.94 -14.88 -7.80
CA LYS A 305 18.94 -15.19 -8.82
C LYS A 305 18.24 -15.28 -10.16
N ILE A 306 18.59 -14.38 -11.08
CA ILE A 306 18.00 -14.33 -12.41
C ILE A 306 19.13 -14.47 -13.41
N ASN A 307 19.15 -15.58 -14.13
CA ASN A 307 20.10 -15.87 -15.20
C ASN A 307 19.32 -16.44 -16.39
N SER A 308 18.70 -15.54 -17.15
CA SER A 308 17.83 -15.91 -18.25
C SER A 308 17.90 -14.87 -19.34
N SER A 309 18.03 -15.32 -20.59
CA SER A 309 17.95 -14.48 -21.77
C SER A 309 16.53 -14.00 -22.09
N ALA A 310 15.53 -14.48 -21.32
CA ALA A 310 14.15 -14.07 -21.48
C ALA A 310 13.95 -12.60 -21.16
N GLU A 311 13.01 -11.98 -21.85
CA GLU A 311 12.54 -10.63 -21.56
C GLU A 311 11.52 -10.68 -20.42
N ILE A 312 11.83 -10.04 -19.29
CA ILE A 312 10.96 -9.99 -18.10
C ILE A 312 10.27 -8.64 -18.07
N LYS A 313 8.97 -8.63 -18.31
CA LYS A 313 8.15 -7.42 -18.31
C LYS A 313 6.91 -7.58 -17.46
N ASN A 314 6.44 -6.45 -16.89
CA ASN A 314 5.19 -6.38 -16.10
C ASN A 314 5.11 -7.50 -15.04
N SER A 315 6.21 -7.78 -14.36
CA SER A 315 6.38 -8.95 -13.51
C SER A 315 6.70 -8.59 -12.06
N ILE A 316 6.27 -9.44 -11.14
CA ILE A 316 6.67 -9.38 -9.74
C ILE A 316 7.32 -10.73 -9.39
N ILE A 317 8.61 -10.70 -9.08
CA ILE A 317 9.40 -11.86 -8.71
C ILE A 317 9.60 -11.85 -7.21
N ALA A 318 9.06 -12.87 -6.55
CA ALA A 318 9.08 -12.96 -5.08
C ALA A 318 10.47 -13.26 -4.53
N ASN A 319 10.65 -13.01 -3.22
CA ASN A 319 11.89 -13.29 -2.53
C ASN A 319 12.39 -14.73 -2.72
N ASN A 320 13.71 -14.89 -2.82
CA ASN A 320 14.40 -16.18 -2.95
C ASN A 320 14.06 -16.95 -4.22
N SER A 321 13.60 -16.28 -5.29
CA SER A 321 13.35 -16.90 -6.59
C SER A 321 14.66 -17.18 -7.33
N ASP A 322 14.74 -18.33 -7.99
CA ASP A 322 15.83 -18.74 -8.87
C ASP A 322 15.26 -18.97 -10.27
N ILE A 323 15.61 -18.10 -11.21
CA ILE A 323 15.17 -18.17 -12.62
C ILE A 323 16.41 -18.36 -13.49
N LYS A 324 16.43 -19.45 -14.25
CA LYS A 324 17.56 -19.76 -15.15
C LYS A 324 17.08 -20.42 -16.43
N ASP A 325 17.81 -20.19 -17.50
CA ASP A 325 17.66 -20.92 -18.72
C ASP A 325 18.39 -22.27 -18.58
N ASP A 326 17.68 -23.38 -18.86
CA ASP A 326 18.32 -24.69 -19.01
C ASP A 326 18.79 -24.88 -20.46
N GLU A 327 19.93 -25.52 -20.64
CA GLU A 327 20.45 -25.91 -21.93
C GLU A 327 19.60 -27.06 -22.53
N GLY A 328 18.35 -26.78 -22.89
CA GLY A 328 17.46 -27.80 -23.49
C GLY A 328 16.07 -27.28 -23.79
N ALA A 329 15.34 -28.00 -24.62
CA ALA A 329 13.99 -27.65 -25.04
C ALA A 329 12.90 -27.84 -23.96
N LYS A 330 13.23 -28.35 -22.76
CA LYS A 330 12.28 -28.62 -21.70
C LYS A 330 12.33 -27.53 -20.63
N LYS A 331 11.22 -26.85 -20.42
CA LYS A 331 11.04 -25.92 -19.30
C LYS A 331 10.33 -26.62 -18.15
N ILE A 332 10.83 -26.49 -16.94
CA ILE A 332 10.22 -27.04 -15.73
C ILE A 332 9.66 -25.87 -14.91
N PHE A 333 8.37 -25.93 -14.59
CA PHE A 333 7.70 -24.95 -13.76
C PHE A 333 7.22 -25.58 -12.48
N LEU A 334 7.57 -25.00 -11.33
CA LEU A 334 6.98 -25.27 -10.04
C LEU A 334 6.16 -24.05 -9.67
N LEU A 335 4.84 -24.15 -9.86
CA LEU A 335 3.93 -23.02 -9.70
C LEU A 335 3.01 -23.26 -8.52
N GLY A 336 2.86 -22.24 -7.67
CA GLY A 336 1.89 -22.22 -6.59
C GLY A 336 0.48 -21.85 -7.08
N GLU A 337 -0.52 -22.03 -6.21
CA GLU A 337 -1.90 -21.62 -6.49
C GLU A 337 -1.97 -20.12 -6.85
N GLY A 338 -2.65 -19.80 -7.94
CA GLY A 338 -2.82 -18.43 -8.43
C GLY A 338 -1.66 -17.88 -9.26
N SER A 339 -0.61 -18.67 -9.53
CA SER A 339 0.48 -18.24 -10.42
C SER A 339 -0.03 -18.00 -11.84
N LYS A 340 0.45 -16.93 -12.47
CA LYS A 340 0.20 -16.62 -13.88
C LYS A 340 1.55 -16.57 -14.59
N VAL A 341 1.68 -17.31 -15.69
CA VAL A 341 2.87 -17.32 -16.55
C VAL A 341 2.41 -17.13 -17.98
N SER A 342 3.00 -16.19 -18.68
CA SER A 342 2.87 -16.03 -20.13
C SER A 342 4.23 -16.31 -20.77
N LEU A 343 4.29 -17.17 -21.78
CA LEU A 343 5.52 -17.63 -22.45
C LEU A 343 5.51 -17.18 -23.89
#